data_4fe1aeb2311ae5c6cfb3883247fedb11
#
_entry.id   4fe1aeb2311ae5c6cfb3883247fedb11
#
_cell.length_a   1.000
_cell.length_b   1.000
_cell.length_c   1.000
_cell.angle_alpha   90.00
_cell.angle_beta   90.00
_cell.angle_gamma   90.00
#
_symmetry.space_group_name_H-M   'P 1'
#
loop_
_entity.id
_entity.type
_entity.pdbx_description
1 polymer ?
#
loop_
_entity_poly.entity_id
_entity_poly.type
_entity_poly.pdbx_seq_one_letter_code
_entity_poly.pdbx_strand_id
1 'polypeptide(L)'
;MNDQFIQGVIFDWNKIDDDSYLKQIEALKNIERLEFKNSINFFVGENGSGKSTLLEAIAIAHGFNPEGGTKNYVFSTHDTHSELCDAIRVVKGYRKEKWGYFLRAESFYNVATKEEGYGGIDSARYHERSHGEGFLALAQNNLQPNGLYLFDEPEAALSPQRQLTLLMEIYKCARKGAQFFIVTHSPILLGIPDADIYCFDDGRIHLCEYEETESYQITEMFINNREVLLDRLLKE
;
A
#
# COMPACT_ATOMS: atom_id res chain seq x y z
N MET A 1 -15.32 -18.68 -6.51
CA MET A 1 -15.74 -18.11 -5.21
C MET A 1 -14.59 -17.22 -4.76
N ASN A 2 -14.85 -15.99 -4.38
CA ASN A 2 -13.77 -15.08 -3.93
C ASN A 2 -13.28 -15.56 -2.55
N ASP A 3 -11.99 -15.96 -2.44
CA ASP A 3 -11.38 -16.52 -1.23
C ASP A 3 -10.43 -15.53 -0.52
N GLN A 4 -10.49 -14.25 -0.90
CA GLN A 4 -9.69 -13.18 -0.29
C GLN A 4 -10.10 -12.91 1.16
N PHE A 5 -9.16 -12.44 2.01
CA PHE A 5 -9.42 -12.05 3.40
C PHE A 5 -10.30 -10.81 3.47
N ILE A 6 -9.98 -9.82 2.63
CA ILE A 6 -10.77 -8.61 2.41
C ILE A 6 -11.33 -8.69 0.99
N GLN A 7 -12.66 -8.75 0.89
CA GLN A 7 -13.37 -8.83 -0.38
C GLN A 7 -13.90 -7.48 -0.86
N GLY A 8 -13.86 -6.47 0.00
CA GLY A 8 -14.28 -5.13 -0.35
C GLY A 8 -14.40 -4.21 0.85
N VAL A 9 -14.79 -2.98 0.56
CA VAL A 9 -15.06 -1.93 1.52
C VAL A 9 -16.39 -1.27 1.16
N ILE A 10 -17.21 -0.99 2.17
CA ILE A 10 -18.46 -0.24 2.06
C ILE A 10 -18.28 1.07 2.83
N PHE A 11 -18.66 2.18 2.21
CA PHE A 11 -18.52 3.52 2.75
C PHE A 11 -19.86 4.03 3.30
N ASP A 12 -19.82 4.66 4.47
CA ASP A 12 -20.97 5.35 5.10
C ASP A 12 -20.61 6.82 5.30
N TRP A 13 -20.80 7.60 4.25
CA TRP A 13 -20.48 9.03 4.24
C TRP A 13 -21.31 9.87 5.21
N ASN A 14 -22.40 9.34 5.77
CA ASN A 14 -23.20 10.02 6.81
C ASN A 14 -22.44 10.15 8.14
N LYS A 15 -21.38 9.37 8.33
CA LYS A 15 -20.51 9.42 9.52
C LYS A 15 -19.38 10.46 9.42
N ILE A 16 -19.21 11.06 8.26
CA ILE A 16 -18.17 12.07 8.01
C ILE A 16 -18.80 13.44 8.03
N ASP A 17 -18.23 14.34 8.80
CA ASP A 17 -18.69 15.72 8.91
C ASP A 17 -18.66 16.45 7.56
N ASP A 18 -19.58 17.38 7.35
CA ASP A 18 -19.73 18.04 6.05
C ASP A 18 -18.54 18.93 5.68
N ASP A 19 -17.81 19.44 6.64
CA ASP A 19 -16.62 20.26 6.50
C ASP A 19 -15.32 19.45 6.50
N SER A 20 -15.38 18.12 6.64
CA SER A 20 -14.21 17.25 6.61
C SER A 20 -13.50 17.30 5.25
N TYR A 21 -12.16 17.36 5.29
CA TYR A 21 -11.32 17.28 4.11
C TYR A 21 -11.55 16.00 3.28
N LEU A 22 -12.06 14.93 3.90
CA LEU A 22 -12.37 13.68 3.22
C LEU A 22 -13.42 13.83 2.12
N LYS A 23 -14.40 14.75 2.32
CA LYS A 23 -15.41 15.07 1.30
C LYS A 23 -14.86 15.93 0.15
N GLN A 24 -13.63 16.43 0.28
CA GLN A 24 -12.93 17.17 -0.78
C GLN A 24 -12.07 16.27 -1.64
N ILE A 25 -11.81 15.00 -1.21
CA ILE A 25 -11.07 14.02 -1.99
C ILE A 25 -11.96 13.50 -3.11
N GLU A 26 -11.76 14.05 -4.31
CA GLU A 26 -12.62 13.81 -5.48
C GLU A 26 -12.81 12.31 -5.77
N ALA A 27 -11.74 11.52 -5.69
CA ALA A 27 -11.78 10.10 -5.99
C ALA A 27 -12.57 9.27 -4.95
N LEU A 28 -12.70 9.76 -3.70
CA LEU A 28 -13.36 9.02 -2.62
C LEU A 28 -14.81 9.44 -2.39
N LYS A 29 -15.14 10.72 -2.53
CA LYS A 29 -16.39 11.33 -2.03
C LYS A 29 -17.70 10.70 -2.49
N ASN A 30 -17.69 9.96 -3.60
CA ASN A 30 -18.90 9.36 -4.19
C ASN A 30 -18.89 7.84 -4.20
N ILE A 31 -17.91 7.22 -3.54
CA ILE A 31 -17.80 5.77 -3.53
C ILE A 31 -18.70 5.21 -2.44
N GLU A 32 -19.63 4.34 -2.80
CA GLU A 32 -20.44 3.57 -1.86
C GLU A 32 -19.78 2.23 -1.53
N ARG A 33 -19.10 1.63 -2.52
CA ARG A 33 -18.49 0.30 -2.39
C ARG A 33 -17.29 0.15 -3.32
N LEU A 34 -16.26 -0.53 -2.82
CA LEU A 34 -15.11 -1.00 -3.60
C LEU A 34 -14.95 -2.50 -3.38
N GLU A 35 -14.76 -3.27 -4.45
CA GLU A 35 -14.62 -4.73 -4.40
C GLU A 35 -13.20 -5.15 -4.77
N PHE A 36 -12.69 -6.18 -4.08
CA PHE A 36 -11.36 -6.75 -4.32
C PHE A 36 -11.50 -8.22 -4.70
N LYS A 37 -10.98 -8.60 -5.86
CA LYS A 37 -11.10 -9.95 -6.41
C LYS A 37 -9.78 -10.70 -6.41
N ASN A 38 -8.68 -9.99 -6.59
CA ASN A 38 -7.34 -10.56 -6.69
C ASN A 38 -6.54 -10.48 -5.38
N SER A 39 -5.50 -11.30 -5.31
CA SER A 39 -4.62 -11.36 -4.13
C SER A 39 -3.71 -10.15 -4.01
N ILE A 40 -3.44 -9.44 -5.11
CA ILE A 40 -2.60 -8.25 -5.14
C ILE A 40 -3.44 -7.11 -5.70
N ASN A 41 -3.54 -6.02 -4.93
CA ASN A 41 -4.33 -4.85 -5.25
C ASN A 41 -3.45 -3.62 -5.10
N PHE A 42 -3.18 -2.93 -6.20
CA PHE A 42 -2.44 -1.68 -6.22
C PHE A 42 -3.38 -0.48 -6.21
N PHE A 43 -2.98 0.58 -5.50
CA PHE A 43 -3.62 1.89 -5.52
C PHE A 43 -2.65 2.89 -6.12
N VAL A 44 -3.00 3.49 -7.26
CA VAL A 44 -2.17 4.43 -8.03
C VAL A 44 -2.93 5.73 -8.30
N GLY A 45 -2.20 6.80 -8.61
CA GLY A 45 -2.75 8.13 -8.90
C GLY A 45 -1.89 9.23 -8.29
N GLU A 46 -2.24 10.47 -8.51
CA GLU A 46 -1.50 11.65 -8.03
C GLU A 46 -1.43 11.73 -6.50
N ASN A 47 -0.49 12.54 -5.99
CA ASN A 47 -0.40 12.85 -4.57
C ASN A 47 -1.66 13.61 -4.11
N GLY A 48 -2.18 13.23 -2.94
CA GLY A 48 -3.42 13.82 -2.41
C GLY A 48 -4.72 13.21 -2.96
N SER A 49 -4.67 12.22 -3.88
CA SER A 49 -5.88 11.56 -4.41
C SER A 49 -6.59 10.62 -3.42
N GLY A 50 -6.03 10.41 -2.22
CA GLY A 50 -6.67 9.61 -1.16
C GLY A 50 -6.22 8.15 -1.07
N LYS A 51 -5.20 7.71 -1.81
CA LYS A 51 -4.67 6.33 -1.80
C LYS A 51 -4.25 5.87 -0.41
N SER A 52 -3.31 6.60 0.21
CA SER A 52 -2.79 6.29 1.56
C SER A 52 -3.89 6.43 2.61
N THR A 53 -4.80 7.40 2.46
CA THR A 53 -5.96 7.58 3.35
C THR A 53 -6.88 6.35 3.32
N LEU A 54 -7.17 5.82 2.13
CA LEU A 54 -7.97 4.60 1.99
C LEU A 54 -7.24 3.37 2.52
N LEU A 55 -5.95 3.23 2.20
CA LEU A 55 -5.13 2.11 2.68
C LEU A 55 -5.07 2.08 4.22
N GLU A 56 -4.82 3.23 4.85
CA GLU A 56 -4.81 3.39 6.31
C GLU A 56 -6.17 3.06 6.91
N ALA A 57 -7.25 3.59 6.34
CA ALA A 57 -8.60 3.32 6.82
C ALA A 57 -8.93 1.81 6.77
N ILE A 58 -8.55 1.11 5.69
CA ILE A 58 -8.70 -0.35 5.57
C ILE A 58 -7.89 -1.05 6.66
N ALA A 59 -6.63 -0.65 6.88
CA ALA A 59 -5.77 -1.24 7.88
C ALA A 59 -6.38 -1.12 9.29
N ILE A 60 -6.77 0.09 9.68
CA ILE A 60 -7.35 0.38 11.01
C ILE A 60 -8.69 -0.33 11.19
N ALA A 61 -9.61 -0.24 10.23
CA ALA A 61 -10.91 -0.92 10.28
C ALA A 61 -10.77 -2.46 10.29
N HIS A 62 -9.65 -3.00 9.80
CA HIS A 62 -9.33 -4.41 9.89
C HIS A 62 -8.65 -4.80 11.22
N GLY A 63 -8.17 -3.84 12.01
CA GLY A 63 -7.58 -4.01 13.34
C GLY A 63 -6.07 -3.93 13.40
N PHE A 64 -5.41 -3.28 12.43
CA PHE A 64 -4.00 -2.91 12.53
C PHE A 64 -3.83 -1.62 13.33
N ASN A 65 -2.63 -1.44 13.89
CA ASN A 65 -2.25 -0.19 14.55
C ASN A 65 -2.06 0.92 13.50
N PRO A 66 -2.54 2.15 13.74
CA PRO A 66 -2.32 3.30 12.85
C PRO A 66 -0.85 3.59 12.55
N GLU A 67 0.03 3.32 13.49
CA GLU A 67 1.49 3.52 13.32
C GLU A 67 2.17 2.41 12.48
N GLY A 68 1.44 1.34 12.12
CA GLY A 68 1.97 0.20 11.39
C GLY A 68 2.43 -0.95 12.30
N GLY A 69 3.07 -1.96 11.69
CA GLY A 69 3.51 -3.18 12.36
C GLY A 69 2.52 -4.32 12.27
N THR A 70 2.72 -5.34 13.12
CA THR A 70 1.81 -6.49 13.22
C THR A 70 0.56 -6.14 14.03
N LYS A 71 -0.52 -6.90 13.87
CA LYS A 71 -1.76 -6.72 14.66
C LYS A 71 -1.58 -6.86 16.18
N ASN A 72 -0.49 -7.47 16.62
CA ASN A 72 -0.22 -7.68 18.04
C ASN A 72 0.40 -6.44 18.74
N TYR A 73 0.77 -5.43 17.96
CA TYR A 73 1.27 -4.18 18.51
C TYR A 73 0.12 -3.26 18.88
N VAL A 74 -0.19 -3.19 20.16
CA VAL A 74 -1.19 -2.25 20.71
C VAL A 74 -0.45 -1.03 21.25
N PHE A 75 -0.21 -0.04 20.38
CA PHE A 75 0.26 1.29 20.83
C PHE A 75 -0.60 2.35 20.17
N SER A 76 -1.05 3.28 20.95
CA SER A 76 -1.57 4.55 20.46
C SER A 76 -0.76 5.65 21.13
N THR A 77 0.12 6.32 20.37
CA THR A 77 0.82 7.50 20.86
C THR A 77 0.09 8.78 20.51
N HIS A 78 -0.73 8.80 19.48
CA HIS A 78 -1.58 9.93 19.11
C HIS A 78 -2.81 9.49 18.29
N ASP A 79 -3.97 10.14 18.52
CA ASP A 79 -5.20 10.02 17.74
C ASP A 79 -5.08 10.83 16.42
N THR A 80 -4.12 10.46 15.56
CA THR A 80 -3.87 11.18 14.29
C THR A 80 -4.34 10.41 13.04
N HIS A 81 -5.17 9.40 13.23
CA HIS A 81 -5.72 8.63 12.10
C HIS A 81 -6.91 9.34 11.46
N SER A 82 -7.10 9.07 10.17
CA SER A 82 -8.22 9.62 9.41
C SER A 82 -9.56 9.08 9.93
N GLU A 83 -10.56 9.96 10.08
CA GLU A 83 -11.95 9.61 10.42
C GLU A 83 -12.57 8.59 9.44
N LEU A 84 -11.98 8.41 8.27
CA LEU A 84 -12.44 7.45 7.27
C LEU A 84 -12.51 6.02 7.81
N CYS A 85 -11.65 5.63 8.75
CA CYS A 85 -11.67 4.28 9.34
C CYS A 85 -12.99 3.97 10.07
N ASP A 86 -13.66 4.97 10.64
CA ASP A 86 -14.96 4.84 11.32
C ASP A 86 -16.14 4.86 10.33
N ALA A 87 -15.92 5.45 9.16
CA ALA A 87 -16.90 5.58 8.10
C ALA A 87 -16.88 4.42 7.09
N ILE A 88 -15.92 3.52 7.19
CA ILE A 88 -15.87 2.34 6.32
C ILE A 88 -16.19 1.06 7.08
N ARG A 89 -16.69 0.09 6.33
CA ARG A 89 -16.85 -1.29 6.79
C ARG A 89 -16.13 -2.25 5.86
N VAL A 90 -15.14 -2.96 6.38
CA VAL A 90 -14.42 -4.01 5.64
C VAL A 90 -15.30 -5.23 5.47
N VAL A 91 -15.53 -5.65 4.23
CA VAL A 91 -16.23 -6.89 3.87
C VAL A 91 -15.21 -8.02 3.93
N LYS A 92 -15.28 -8.82 5.00
CA LYS A 92 -14.35 -9.94 5.23
C LYS A 92 -14.81 -11.19 4.50
N GLY A 93 -13.84 -11.95 3.96
CA GLY A 93 -14.06 -13.28 3.42
C GLY A 93 -14.25 -14.32 4.52
N TYR A 94 -14.47 -15.57 4.11
CA TYR A 94 -14.60 -16.70 5.04
C TYR A 94 -13.26 -17.19 5.62
N ARG A 95 -12.15 -16.91 4.93
CA ARG A 95 -10.80 -17.20 5.41
C ARG A 95 -10.36 -16.15 6.43
N LYS A 96 -9.56 -16.60 7.41
CA LYS A 96 -8.88 -15.69 8.34
C LYS A 96 -7.39 -15.72 8.06
N GLU A 97 -6.80 -14.53 8.01
CA GLU A 97 -5.36 -14.40 7.93
C GLU A 97 -4.68 -14.95 9.19
N LYS A 98 -3.53 -15.60 9.01
CA LYS A 98 -2.70 -16.09 10.12
C LYS A 98 -1.68 -15.06 10.57
N TRP A 99 -1.29 -14.19 9.64
CA TRP A 99 -0.29 -13.15 9.79
C TRP A 99 -0.82 -11.86 9.18
N GLY A 100 -0.27 -10.74 9.59
CA GLY A 100 -0.58 -9.49 8.98
C GLY A 100 0.43 -8.42 9.33
N TYR A 101 0.71 -7.54 8.38
CA TYR A 101 1.64 -6.45 8.55
C TYR A 101 1.16 -5.21 7.79
N PHE A 102 1.13 -4.09 8.50
CA PHE A 102 0.90 -2.78 7.91
C PHE A 102 2.23 -2.01 7.89
N LEU A 103 2.71 -1.66 6.73
CA LEU A 103 3.97 -0.97 6.51
C LEU A 103 3.71 0.42 5.93
N ARG A 104 4.17 1.44 6.66
CA ARG A 104 4.19 2.84 6.21
C ARG A 104 5.63 3.28 6.05
N ALA A 105 5.97 3.91 4.92
CA ALA A 105 7.32 4.43 4.69
C ALA A 105 7.74 5.42 5.79
N GLU A 106 6.83 6.29 6.21
CA GLU A 106 7.07 7.29 7.27
C GLU A 106 7.33 6.68 8.64
N SER A 107 6.69 5.56 8.96
CA SER A 107 6.78 4.90 10.28
C SER A 107 7.85 3.81 10.35
N PHE A 108 8.53 3.52 9.22
CA PHE A 108 9.51 2.44 9.14
C PHE A 108 10.54 2.47 10.27
N TYR A 109 11.12 3.63 10.57
CA TYR A 109 12.12 3.78 11.63
C TYR A 109 11.58 3.49 13.02
N ASN A 110 10.37 3.95 13.30
CA ASN A 110 9.73 3.74 14.60
C ASN A 110 9.42 2.26 14.82
N VAL A 111 8.94 1.57 13.78
CA VAL A 111 8.61 0.14 13.83
C VAL A 111 9.87 -0.69 13.91
N ALA A 112 10.89 -0.43 13.10
CA ALA A 112 12.18 -1.13 13.13
C ALA A 112 12.86 -1.03 14.51
N THR A 113 12.88 0.16 15.12
CA THR A 113 13.43 0.39 16.48
C THR A 113 12.68 -0.41 17.53
N LYS A 114 11.34 -0.48 17.43
CA LYS A 114 10.52 -1.23 18.38
C LYS A 114 10.69 -2.74 18.20
N GLU A 115 10.77 -3.25 16.97
CA GLU A 115 11.02 -4.68 16.72
C GLU A 115 12.38 -5.14 17.26
N GLU A 116 13.43 -4.32 17.13
CA GLU A 116 14.73 -4.61 17.76
C GLU A 116 14.64 -4.67 19.30
N GLY A 117 13.80 -3.85 19.91
CA GLY A 117 13.60 -3.81 21.39
C GLY A 117 12.90 -5.04 21.97
N TYR A 118 12.14 -5.79 21.18
CA TYR A 118 11.43 -7.01 21.64
C TYR A 118 12.24 -8.30 21.58
N GLY A 119 13.53 -8.27 21.15
CA GLY A 119 14.51 -9.33 21.42
C GLY A 119 14.23 -10.68 20.76
N GLY A 120 13.76 -10.72 19.54
CA GLY A 120 13.82 -11.94 18.71
C GLY A 120 15.29 -12.30 18.43
N ILE A 121 15.64 -13.59 18.51
CA ILE A 121 17.02 -14.12 18.31
C ILE A 121 17.60 -13.76 16.92
N ASP A 122 16.77 -13.26 16.01
CA ASP A 122 17.09 -12.73 14.67
C ASP A 122 16.67 -11.26 14.49
N SER A 123 16.66 -10.45 15.57
CA SER A 123 16.52 -9.00 15.41
C SER A 123 17.70 -8.52 14.56
N ALA A 124 17.51 -8.62 13.24
CA ALA A 124 18.45 -8.10 12.28
C ALA A 124 18.66 -6.65 12.67
N ARG A 125 19.88 -6.25 13.00
CA ARG A 125 20.29 -4.89 13.35
C ARG A 125 19.96 -3.98 12.18
N TYR A 126 18.68 -3.56 12.07
CA TYR A 126 18.16 -2.76 10.95
C TYR A 126 18.90 -1.43 10.84
N HIS A 127 19.34 -0.88 11.98
CA HIS A 127 20.11 0.36 12.03
C HIS A 127 21.57 0.23 11.56
N GLU A 128 22.15 -0.97 11.57
CA GLU A 128 23.51 -1.21 11.09
C GLU A 128 23.56 -1.45 9.57
N ARG A 129 22.40 -1.58 8.92
CA ARG A 129 22.26 -1.78 7.46
C ARG A 129 21.92 -0.46 6.77
N SER A 130 22.17 -0.38 5.46
CA SER A 130 21.61 0.73 4.68
C SER A 130 20.08 0.71 4.75
N HIS A 131 19.42 1.89 4.67
CA HIS A 131 17.97 2.05 4.76
C HIS A 131 17.20 1.02 3.92
N GLY A 132 17.59 0.84 2.66
CA GLY A 132 16.93 -0.12 1.78
C GLY A 132 17.20 -1.59 2.10
N GLU A 133 18.31 -1.93 2.77
CA GLU A 133 18.58 -3.29 3.26
C GLU A 133 17.75 -3.61 4.48
N GLY A 134 17.64 -2.68 5.40
CA GLY A 134 16.79 -2.81 6.58
C GLY A 134 15.32 -3.00 6.19
N PHE A 135 14.82 -2.17 5.27
CA PHE A 135 13.45 -2.25 4.78
C PHE A 135 13.15 -3.60 4.10
N LEU A 136 14.03 -4.03 3.18
CA LEU A 136 13.84 -5.30 2.49
C LEU A 136 13.92 -6.49 3.46
N ALA A 137 14.83 -6.46 4.43
CA ALA A 137 14.94 -7.48 5.47
C ALA A 137 13.68 -7.53 6.35
N LEU A 138 13.15 -6.37 6.76
CA LEU A 138 11.89 -6.28 7.49
C LEU A 138 10.73 -6.90 6.70
N ALA A 139 10.61 -6.52 5.43
CA ALA A 139 9.58 -7.08 4.56
C ALA A 139 9.73 -8.60 4.43
N GLN A 140 10.93 -9.10 4.15
CA GLN A 140 11.20 -10.53 4.02
C GLN A 140 10.93 -11.34 5.30
N ASN A 141 11.27 -10.79 6.47
CA ASN A 141 11.04 -11.46 7.74
C ASN A 141 9.55 -11.54 8.10
N ASN A 142 8.75 -10.55 7.68
CA ASN A 142 7.32 -10.47 7.99
C ASN A 142 6.41 -11.09 6.91
N LEU A 143 6.93 -11.35 5.70
CA LEU A 143 6.15 -11.97 4.63
C LEU A 143 5.99 -13.48 4.85
N GLN A 144 4.77 -13.89 5.22
CA GLN A 144 4.40 -15.27 5.51
C GLN A 144 3.20 -15.71 4.67
N PRO A 145 3.10 -17.00 4.29
CA PRO A 145 1.94 -17.55 3.61
C PRO A 145 0.64 -17.29 4.39
N ASN A 146 -0.46 -17.10 3.66
CA ASN A 146 -1.78 -16.82 4.24
C ASN A 146 -1.79 -15.57 5.14
N GLY A 147 -1.00 -14.57 4.80
CA GLY A 147 -0.94 -13.28 5.48
C GLY A 147 -1.71 -12.18 4.75
N LEU A 148 -2.05 -11.11 5.47
CA LEU A 148 -2.63 -9.89 4.94
C LEU A 148 -1.64 -8.73 5.10
N TYR A 149 -1.31 -8.08 4.00
CA TYR A 149 -0.27 -7.06 3.93
C TYR A 149 -0.80 -5.77 3.31
N LEU A 150 -0.56 -4.66 4.01
CA LEU A 150 -0.88 -3.33 3.54
C LEU A 150 0.43 -2.53 3.49
N PHE A 151 0.85 -2.08 2.32
CA PHE A 151 2.11 -1.37 2.11
C PHE A 151 1.85 0.01 1.52
N ASP A 152 2.37 1.03 2.18
CA ASP A 152 2.31 2.42 1.72
C ASP A 152 3.69 2.84 1.24
N GLU A 153 3.84 3.03 -0.07
CA GLU A 153 5.06 3.43 -0.79
C GLU A 153 6.30 2.60 -0.40
N PRO A 154 6.25 1.26 -0.50
CA PRO A 154 7.37 0.41 -0.11
C PRO A 154 8.64 0.63 -0.93
N GLU A 155 8.53 1.26 -2.10
CA GLU A 155 9.66 1.61 -2.95
C GLU A 155 10.49 2.80 -2.46
N ALA A 156 9.97 3.66 -1.58
CA ALA A 156 10.62 4.93 -1.20
C ALA A 156 12.06 4.77 -0.68
N ALA A 157 12.36 3.64 -0.04
CA ALA A 157 13.71 3.31 0.46
C ALA A 157 14.49 2.34 -0.44
N LEU A 158 13.93 1.91 -1.59
CA LEU A 158 14.48 0.82 -2.39
C LEU A 158 15.09 1.28 -3.72
N SER A 159 16.31 0.81 -4.01
CA SER A 159 16.85 0.89 -5.37
C SER A 159 16.02 0.04 -6.34
N PRO A 160 16.04 0.33 -7.66
CA PRO A 160 15.31 -0.46 -8.66
C PRO A 160 15.56 -1.97 -8.58
N GLN A 161 16.80 -2.39 -8.32
CA GLN A 161 17.13 -3.79 -8.16
C GLN A 161 16.47 -4.41 -6.91
N ARG A 162 16.37 -3.65 -5.81
CA ARG A 162 15.69 -4.11 -4.58
C ARG A 162 14.18 -4.14 -4.74
N GLN A 163 13.62 -3.23 -5.55
CA GLN A 163 12.21 -3.29 -5.91
C GLN A 163 11.88 -4.58 -6.67
N LEU A 164 12.74 -5.05 -7.57
CA LEU A 164 12.58 -6.37 -8.22
C LEU A 164 12.61 -7.52 -7.20
N THR A 165 13.48 -7.43 -6.18
CA THR A 165 13.51 -8.45 -5.12
C THR A 165 12.20 -8.45 -4.32
N LEU A 166 11.72 -7.26 -3.92
CA LEU A 166 10.44 -7.12 -3.21
C LEU A 166 9.27 -7.65 -4.06
N LEU A 167 9.24 -7.31 -5.34
CA LEU A 167 8.26 -7.81 -6.31
C LEU A 167 8.19 -9.34 -6.29
N MET A 168 9.35 -10.00 -6.36
CA MET A 168 9.43 -11.47 -6.35
C MET A 168 8.90 -12.06 -5.03
N GLU A 169 9.19 -11.44 -3.89
CA GLU A 169 8.72 -11.91 -2.59
C GLU A 169 7.20 -11.72 -2.43
N ILE A 170 6.65 -10.58 -2.86
CA ILE A 170 5.20 -10.32 -2.90
C ILE A 170 4.51 -11.39 -3.76
N TYR A 171 4.98 -11.58 -4.99
CA TYR A 171 4.39 -12.57 -5.92
C TYR A 171 4.41 -13.99 -5.36
N LYS A 172 5.56 -14.44 -4.83
CA LYS A 172 5.70 -15.77 -4.21
C LYS A 172 4.77 -15.94 -3.01
N CYS A 173 4.61 -14.90 -2.20
CA CYS A 173 3.78 -14.92 -1.00
C CYS A 173 2.28 -14.94 -1.38
N ALA A 174 1.87 -14.14 -2.37
CA ALA A 174 0.51 -14.14 -2.91
C ALA A 174 0.12 -15.50 -3.48
N ARG A 175 1.01 -16.16 -4.22
CA ARG A 175 0.82 -17.54 -4.73
C ARG A 175 0.67 -18.58 -3.60
N LYS A 176 1.06 -18.26 -2.38
CA LYS A 176 0.87 -19.08 -1.16
C LYS A 176 -0.32 -18.60 -0.31
N GLY A 177 -1.25 -17.87 -0.93
CA GLY A 177 -2.53 -17.47 -0.33
C GLY A 177 -2.49 -16.20 0.52
N ALA A 178 -1.45 -15.39 0.42
CA ALA A 178 -1.43 -14.05 1.01
C ALA A 178 -2.23 -13.06 0.15
N GLN A 179 -2.71 -11.97 0.79
CA GLN A 179 -3.36 -10.85 0.11
C GLN A 179 -2.59 -9.56 0.41
N PHE A 180 -2.48 -8.72 -0.62
CA PHE A 180 -1.74 -7.46 -0.58
C PHE A 180 -2.62 -6.29 -1.02
N PHE A 181 -2.47 -5.16 -0.32
CA PHE A 181 -2.91 -3.84 -0.72
C PHE A 181 -1.68 -2.94 -0.71
N ILE A 182 -1.36 -2.31 -1.84
CA ILE A 182 -0.10 -1.60 -2.01
C ILE A 182 -0.36 -0.26 -2.69
N VAL A 183 -0.07 0.84 -1.99
CA VAL A 183 0.07 2.16 -2.61
C VAL A 183 1.47 2.26 -3.17
N THR A 184 1.63 2.59 -4.44
CA THR A 184 2.94 2.70 -5.07
C THR A 184 2.93 3.62 -6.29
N HIS A 185 4.06 4.26 -6.54
CA HIS A 185 4.37 4.99 -7.77
C HIS A 185 5.42 4.25 -8.62
N SER A 186 5.86 3.06 -8.19
CA SER A 186 6.89 2.30 -8.89
C SER A 186 6.35 1.53 -10.09
N PRO A 187 6.74 1.84 -11.32
CA PRO A 187 6.38 1.03 -12.49
C PRO A 187 6.97 -0.39 -12.41
N ILE A 188 8.02 -0.60 -11.60
CA ILE A 188 8.59 -1.93 -11.38
C ILE A 188 7.62 -2.79 -10.55
N LEU A 189 7.10 -2.28 -9.43
CA LEU A 189 6.18 -3.03 -8.58
C LEU A 189 4.83 -3.26 -9.26
N LEU A 190 4.32 -2.27 -10.00
CA LEU A 190 3.08 -2.38 -10.75
C LEU A 190 3.11 -3.48 -11.83
N GLY A 191 4.30 -3.86 -12.31
CA GLY A 191 4.49 -4.94 -13.27
C GLY A 191 4.27 -6.36 -12.73
N ILE A 192 3.76 -6.54 -11.49
CA ILE A 192 3.41 -7.86 -10.95
C ILE A 192 2.23 -8.43 -11.75
N PRO A 193 2.34 -9.66 -12.31
CA PRO A 193 1.23 -10.26 -13.04
C PRO A 193 0.07 -10.64 -12.11
N ASP A 194 -1.14 -10.73 -12.68
CA ASP A 194 -2.38 -11.12 -12.00
C ASP A 194 -2.77 -10.18 -10.83
N ALA A 195 -2.35 -8.92 -10.87
CA ALA A 195 -2.73 -7.88 -9.92
C ALA A 195 -3.88 -7.02 -10.45
N ASP A 196 -4.73 -6.52 -9.55
CA ASP A 196 -5.68 -5.45 -9.86
C ASP A 196 -5.01 -4.09 -9.57
N ILE A 197 -5.12 -3.15 -10.51
CA ILE A 197 -4.63 -1.78 -10.35
C ILE A 197 -5.83 -0.84 -10.30
N TYR A 198 -6.01 -0.19 -9.15
CA TYR A 198 -7.05 0.80 -8.91
C TYR A 198 -6.47 2.19 -9.10
N CYS A 199 -6.89 2.89 -10.16
CA CYS A 199 -6.49 4.25 -10.47
C CYS A 199 -7.40 5.25 -9.75
N PHE A 200 -6.77 6.20 -9.03
CA PHE A 200 -7.42 7.30 -8.29
C PHE A 200 -7.26 8.59 -9.08
N ASP A 201 -7.98 8.71 -10.19
CA ASP A 201 -7.92 9.84 -11.10
C ASP A 201 -9.32 10.24 -11.60
N ASP A 202 -9.43 11.31 -12.34
CA ASP A 202 -10.70 11.81 -12.89
C ASP A 202 -11.87 11.84 -11.89
N GLY A 203 -11.57 12.04 -10.61
CA GLY A 203 -12.57 12.10 -9.54
C GLY A 203 -13.25 10.77 -9.19
N ARG A 204 -12.65 9.65 -9.53
CA ARG A 204 -13.18 8.30 -9.27
C ARG A 204 -12.07 7.27 -9.02
N ILE A 205 -12.45 6.10 -8.50
CA ILE A 205 -11.58 4.93 -8.48
C ILE A 205 -12.06 3.94 -9.55
N HIS A 206 -11.18 3.50 -10.43
CA HIS A 206 -11.47 2.51 -11.45
C HIS A 206 -10.28 1.57 -11.69
N LEU A 207 -10.55 0.40 -12.25
CA LEU A 207 -9.49 -0.51 -12.68
C LEU A 207 -8.85 0.00 -13.96
N CYS A 208 -7.54 -0.13 -14.04
CA CYS A 208 -6.76 0.17 -15.25
C CYS A 208 -5.72 -0.94 -15.50
N GLU A 209 -5.26 -1.02 -16.75
CA GLU A 209 -4.18 -1.91 -17.13
C GLU A 209 -2.82 -1.29 -16.76
N TYR A 210 -1.79 -2.13 -16.65
CA TYR A 210 -0.45 -1.70 -16.26
C TYR A 210 0.11 -0.57 -17.14
N GLU A 211 -0.05 -0.71 -18.46
CA GLU A 211 0.42 0.24 -19.47
C GLU A 211 -0.38 1.55 -19.50
N GLU A 212 -1.55 1.58 -18.87
CA GLU A 212 -2.39 2.79 -18.75
C GLU A 212 -1.99 3.63 -17.56
N THR A 213 -1.19 3.09 -16.63
CA THR A 213 -0.76 3.84 -15.44
C THR A 213 0.18 5.00 -15.82
N GLU A 214 -0.02 6.16 -15.18
CA GLU A 214 0.82 7.34 -15.41
C GLU A 214 2.29 7.05 -15.13
N SER A 215 2.58 6.30 -14.06
CA SER A 215 3.95 5.91 -13.69
C SER A 215 4.65 5.14 -14.81
N TYR A 216 3.94 4.21 -15.46
CA TYR A 216 4.48 3.48 -16.61
C TYR A 216 4.69 4.41 -17.79
N GLN A 217 3.64 5.13 -18.20
CA GLN A 217 3.65 5.97 -19.42
C GLN A 217 4.74 7.06 -19.37
N ILE A 218 4.86 7.77 -18.26
CA ILE A 218 5.88 8.81 -18.10
C ILE A 218 7.27 8.20 -18.09
N THR A 219 7.47 7.08 -17.39
CA THR A 219 8.78 6.42 -17.32
C THR A 219 9.19 5.88 -18.69
N GLU A 220 8.29 5.19 -19.39
CA GLU A 220 8.55 4.66 -20.73
C GLU A 220 8.85 5.78 -21.72
N MET A 221 8.02 6.82 -21.74
CA MET A 221 8.21 7.99 -22.61
C MET A 221 9.57 8.64 -22.37
N PHE A 222 9.95 8.84 -21.11
CA PHE A 222 11.23 9.47 -20.76
C PHE A 222 12.43 8.60 -21.17
N ILE A 223 12.40 7.30 -20.88
CA ILE A 223 13.50 6.39 -21.23
C ILE A 223 13.70 6.32 -22.74
N ASN A 224 12.60 6.20 -23.50
CA ASN A 224 12.66 6.02 -24.94
C ASN A 224 12.94 7.32 -25.72
N ASN A 225 12.60 8.49 -25.14
CA ASN A 225 12.67 9.78 -25.84
C ASN A 225 13.44 10.87 -25.05
N ARG A 226 14.37 10.45 -24.19
CA ARG A 226 15.05 11.33 -23.24
C ARG A 226 15.59 12.63 -23.87
N GLU A 227 16.31 12.52 -25.00
CA GLU A 227 16.93 13.69 -25.63
C GLU A 227 15.89 14.70 -26.12
N VAL A 228 14.86 14.21 -26.79
CA VAL A 228 13.77 15.04 -27.33
C VAL A 228 13.00 15.74 -26.22
N LEU A 229 12.72 15.01 -25.12
CA LEU A 229 12.01 15.58 -23.98
C LEU A 229 12.83 16.64 -23.27
N LEU A 230 14.10 16.36 -22.99
CA LEU A 230 14.99 17.33 -22.35
C LEU A 230 15.18 18.59 -23.23
N ASP A 231 15.29 18.43 -24.54
CA ASP A 231 15.38 19.53 -25.46
C ASP A 231 14.15 20.45 -25.41
N ARG A 232 12.96 19.88 -25.23
CA ARG A 232 11.71 20.64 -25.10
C ARG A 232 11.52 21.26 -23.72
N LEU A 233 11.88 20.54 -22.62
CA LEU A 233 11.65 20.99 -21.25
C LEU A 233 12.67 22.03 -20.78
N LEU A 234 13.93 21.98 -21.30
CA LEU A 234 15.02 22.83 -20.85
C LEU A 234 15.33 24.00 -21.80
N LYS A 235 14.71 24.05 -22.97
CA LYS A 235 14.74 25.24 -23.84
C LYS A 235 13.60 26.16 -23.43
N GLU A 236 13.93 27.19 -22.66
CA GLU A 236 13.11 28.40 -22.49
C GLU A 236 13.09 29.22 -23.77
#